data_89027ff73601533abb82b05ad5c59ac6
#
_entry.id   89027ff73601533abb82b05ad5c59ac6
#
_cell.length_a   1.000
_cell.length_b   1.000
_cell.length_c   1.000
_cell.angle_alpha   90.00
_cell.angle_beta   90.00
_cell.angle_gamma   90.00
#
_symmetry.space_group_name_H-M   'P 1'
#
loop_
_entity.id
_entity.type
_entity.pdbx_description
1 polymer ?
#
loop_
_entity_poly.entity_id
_entity_poly.type
_entity_poly.pdbx_seq_one_letter_code
_entity_poly.pdbx_strand_id
1 'polypeptide(L)'
;MWRDPGAPADSFYEVRPECTDVPKTKFKIKAGKTLSARKWHAAFTPEGYLDIGKTLGRIHRGGIHPSIRGEVWEFLLGCYDPKSTFDEREQIRQHRREQYVRWKEECRQMFSIVGSGRFITAPIITEDGEPIQDPLVLLEANPDKGPASLPQENGMSNGMVKESNSHGPQDKKEIQWKLTLHQIGLDVVRTDRTLVFYEKQENLAKLWDILAVYAWVDTDVGYCQGMSDLCSPMIILLDDEADAFWCFERLMRRLRGNFRCTESSVGVEAQLSNLASITQVIDPKLHQHLETLGGGDYLFAFRMLMVLFRREFSFGDSLYLWEMMWALEYDPDLFSMYEEPDLASEKAEGSKGKAKSIRQCGKYERENMKNGAKDAEAPLPISVFLVASVLKDKSSKLLTEARGLDDVVKILNDITGNLDAKKACIGAMKLHKKYLKKAKKT
;
A
#
# COMPACT_ATOMS: atom_id res chain seq x y z
N MET A 1 17.41 5.63 23.95
CA MET A 1 16.83 6.70 24.78
C MET A 1 15.32 6.58 24.70
N TRP A 2 14.63 6.28 25.81
CA TRP A 2 13.16 6.13 25.81
C TRP A 2 12.55 7.52 25.66
N ARG A 3 11.93 7.79 24.52
CA ARG A 3 11.17 9.02 24.33
C ARG A 3 9.89 8.95 25.20
N ASP A 4 9.46 10.10 25.72
CA ASP A 4 8.29 10.25 26.58
C ASP A 4 7.07 9.50 26.01
N PRO A 5 6.40 8.62 26.77
CA PRO A 5 5.22 7.89 26.33
C PRO A 5 4.00 8.78 25.96
N GLY A 6 4.09 10.07 26.15
CA GLY A 6 3.12 11.07 25.67
C GLY A 6 3.54 11.82 24.41
N ALA A 7 4.73 11.55 23.86
CA ALA A 7 5.24 12.25 22.70
C ALA A 7 4.38 11.98 21.44
N PRO A 8 4.22 12.97 20.56
CA PRO A 8 3.62 12.76 19.24
C PRO A 8 4.39 11.70 18.44
N ALA A 9 3.69 10.89 17.66
CA ALA A 9 4.33 9.89 16.80
C ALA A 9 5.25 10.52 15.75
N ASP A 10 5.01 11.78 15.37
CA ASP A 10 5.86 12.55 14.43
C ASP A 10 7.29 12.72 14.90
N SER A 11 7.55 12.63 16.24
CA SER A 11 8.91 12.69 16.78
C SER A 11 9.80 11.52 16.34
N PHE A 12 9.24 10.49 15.72
CA PHE A 12 9.95 9.35 15.12
C PHE A 12 10.13 9.50 13.61
N TYR A 13 9.38 10.40 12.97
CA TYR A 13 9.39 10.67 11.54
C TYR A 13 9.60 12.16 11.35
N GLU A 14 10.86 12.58 11.27
CA GLU A 14 11.23 13.99 11.20
C GLU A 14 10.73 14.62 9.91
N VAL A 15 10.01 15.72 10.05
CA VAL A 15 9.56 16.57 8.95
C VAL A 15 10.60 17.65 8.70
N ARG A 16 10.86 17.97 7.44
CA ARG A 16 11.76 19.04 7.04
C ARG A 16 11.33 20.38 7.62
N PRO A 17 12.25 21.17 8.16
CA PRO A 17 11.92 22.44 8.83
C PRO A 17 11.17 23.43 7.94
N GLU A 18 11.44 23.41 6.62
CA GLU A 18 10.78 24.30 5.64
C GLU A 18 9.34 23.88 5.31
N CYS A 19 8.92 22.65 5.66
CA CYS A 19 7.58 22.15 5.39
C CYS A 19 6.63 22.50 6.55
N THR A 20 6.03 23.67 6.51
CA THR A 20 5.16 24.18 7.60
C THR A 20 3.71 23.68 7.53
N ASP A 21 3.24 23.28 6.35
CA ASP A 21 1.84 22.91 6.10
C ASP A 21 1.56 21.42 6.21
N VAL A 22 2.47 20.66 6.86
CA VAL A 22 2.31 19.22 7.04
C VAL A 22 1.29 18.93 8.13
N PRO A 23 0.28 18.06 7.86
CA PRO A 23 -0.71 17.69 8.87
C PRO A 23 -0.07 17.04 10.10
N LYS A 24 -0.40 17.54 11.28
CA LYS A 24 0.11 16.99 12.54
C LYS A 24 -0.56 15.66 12.89
N THR A 25 0.22 14.69 13.34
CA THR A 25 -0.28 13.38 13.77
C THR A 25 -1.09 13.52 15.05
N LYS A 26 -2.30 12.96 15.04
CA LYS A 26 -3.22 12.90 16.19
C LYS A 26 -2.97 11.68 17.08
N PHE A 27 -2.37 10.63 16.50
CA PHE A 27 -1.98 9.44 17.26
C PHE A 27 -0.93 9.79 18.30
N LYS A 28 -1.19 9.38 19.56
CA LYS A 28 -0.28 9.58 20.70
C LYS A 28 0.07 8.24 21.32
N ILE A 29 1.34 8.08 21.66
CA ILE A 29 1.83 6.94 22.42
C ILE A 29 1.28 7.05 23.85
N LYS A 30 0.53 6.04 24.29
CA LYS A 30 -0.10 6.00 25.62
C LYS A 30 0.49 4.88 26.45
N ALA A 31 1.08 5.24 27.61
CA ALA A 31 1.58 4.26 28.56
C ALA A 31 0.49 3.23 28.92
N GLY A 32 0.85 1.97 28.97
CA GLY A 32 -0.07 0.87 29.29
C GLY A 32 -1.05 0.46 28.19
N LYS A 33 -1.42 1.36 27.25
CA LYS A 33 -2.39 1.10 26.16
C LYS A 33 -1.71 0.71 24.85
N THR A 34 -0.70 1.48 24.42
CA THR A 34 0.07 1.21 23.19
C THR A 34 0.87 -0.07 23.36
N LEU A 35 0.96 -0.88 22.30
CA LEU A 35 1.80 -2.06 22.25
C LEU A 35 3.26 -1.63 22.27
N SER A 36 3.93 -1.78 23.41
CA SER A 36 5.35 -1.46 23.60
C SER A 36 6.24 -2.64 23.27
N ALA A 37 7.56 -2.41 23.04
CA ALA A 37 8.55 -3.46 22.81
C ALA A 37 8.50 -4.55 23.89
N ARG A 38 8.45 -4.17 25.18
CA ARG A 38 8.32 -5.13 26.29
C ARG A 38 7.10 -6.04 26.17
N LYS A 39 5.95 -5.46 25.78
CA LYS A 39 4.70 -6.24 25.62
C LYS A 39 4.72 -7.08 24.35
N TRP A 40 5.42 -6.64 23.34
CA TRP A 40 5.63 -7.35 22.09
C TRP A 40 6.49 -8.60 22.34
N HIS A 41 7.68 -8.43 22.90
CA HIS A 41 8.55 -9.56 23.23
C HIS A 41 7.90 -10.54 24.22
N ALA A 42 7.12 -10.05 25.20
CA ALA A 42 6.36 -10.90 26.13
C ALA A 42 5.15 -11.61 25.48
N ALA A 43 4.86 -11.39 24.21
CA ALA A 43 3.83 -12.11 23.49
C ALA A 43 4.33 -13.38 22.81
N PHE A 44 5.66 -13.57 22.78
CA PHE A 44 6.30 -14.77 22.26
C PHE A 44 6.55 -15.81 23.35
N THR A 45 6.44 -17.08 22.98
CA THR A 45 6.95 -18.19 23.80
C THR A 45 8.48 -18.25 23.69
N PRO A 46 9.17 -19.02 24.55
CA PRO A 46 10.62 -19.24 24.42
C PRO A 46 11.04 -19.78 23.05
N GLU A 47 10.21 -20.60 22.42
CA GLU A 47 10.46 -21.17 21.08
C GLU A 47 10.21 -20.16 19.96
N GLY A 48 9.43 -19.11 20.23
CA GLY A 48 9.13 -18.05 19.27
C GLY A 48 7.69 -17.98 18.79
N TYR A 49 6.77 -18.79 19.27
CA TYR A 49 5.35 -18.74 18.89
C TYR A 49 4.68 -17.46 19.41
N LEU A 50 4.03 -16.73 18.52
CA LEU A 50 3.37 -15.46 18.85
C LEU A 50 1.91 -15.65 19.29
N ASP A 51 1.54 -15.13 20.46
CA ASP A 51 0.12 -14.96 20.84
C ASP A 51 -0.48 -13.79 20.03
N ILE A 52 -0.84 -14.10 18.78
CA ILE A 52 -1.38 -13.10 17.83
C ILE A 52 -2.72 -12.53 18.33
N GLY A 53 -3.59 -13.34 18.89
CA GLY A 53 -4.91 -12.89 19.36
C GLY A 53 -4.81 -11.82 20.45
N LYS A 54 -3.88 -11.96 21.38
CA LYS A 54 -3.60 -10.97 22.42
C LYS A 54 -2.94 -9.71 21.84
N THR A 55 -2.07 -9.89 20.87
CA THR A 55 -1.40 -8.80 20.16
C THR A 55 -2.39 -7.95 19.39
N LEU A 56 -3.28 -8.55 18.58
CA LEU A 56 -4.35 -7.83 17.86
C LEU A 56 -5.23 -7.03 18.81
N GLY A 57 -5.59 -7.60 19.96
CA GLY A 57 -6.36 -6.90 21.00
C GLY A 57 -5.64 -5.68 21.57
N ARG A 58 -4.30 -5.71 21.67
CA ARG A 58 -3.49 -4.56 22.12
C ARG A 58 -3.39 -3.48 21.06
N ILE A 59 -3.13 -3.88 19.79
CA ILE A 59 -3.10 -2.95 18.64
C ILE A 59 -4.42 -2.20 18.55
N HIS A 60 -5.54 -2.91 18.59
CA HIS A 60 -6.88 -2.29 18.54
C HIS A 60 -7.14 -1.28 19.67
N ARG A 61 -6.58 -1.49 20.87
CA ARG A 61 -6.76 -0.58 22.00
C ARG A 61 -5.92 0.68 21.93
N GLY A 62 -4.68 0.59 21.49
CA GLY A 62 -3.73 1.69 21.62
C GLY A 62 -2.67 1.81 20.52
N GLY A 63 -2.79 1.06 19.41
CA GLY A 63 -1.82 1.08 18.33
C GLY A 63 -0.48 0.44 18.70
N ILE A 64 0.50 0.60 17.84
CA ILE A 64 1.85 0.04 17.94
C ILE A 64 2.83 1.17 18.26
N HIS A 65 3.77 0.91 19.14
CA HIS A 65 4.86 1.84 19.39
C HIS A 65 5.77 1.92 18.15
N PRO A 66 6.15 3.12 17.70
CA PRO A 66 6.92 3.28 16.46
C PRO A 66 8.20 2.44 16.36
N SER A 67 8.88 2.20 17.48
CA SER A 67 10.15 1.43 17.50
C SER A 67 10.03 -0.05 17.17
N ILE A 68 8.83 -0.59 17.10
CA ILE A 68 8.58 -2.02 16.79
C ILE A 68 7.62 -2.21 15.62
N ARG A 69 7.27 -1.13 14.92
CA ARG A 69 6.31 -1.21 13.80
C ARG A 69 6.77 -2.19 12.73
N GLY A 70 8.02 -2.11 12.30
CA GLY A 70 8.56 -3.00 11.27
C GLY A 70 8.35 -4.47 11.62
N GLU A 71 8.82 -4.90 12.81
CA GLU A 71 8.67 -6.28 13.28
C GLU A 71 7.19 -6.74 13.34
N VAL A 72 6.30 -5.86 13.83
CA VAL A 72 4.87 -6.20 13.94
C VAL A 72 4.21 -6.25 12.58
N TRP A 73 4.62 -5.38 11.63
CA TRP A 73 4.08 -5.36 10.27
C TRP A 73 4.38 -6.65 9.51
N GLU A 74 5.55 -7.26 9.70
CA GLU A 74 5.88 -8.55 9.10
C GLU A 74 4.83 -9.63 9.43
N PHE A 75 4.28 -9.61 10.66
CA PHE A 75 3.19 -10.54 11.04
C PHE A 75 1.83 -10.09 10.54
N LEU A 76 1.50 -8.80 10.64
CA LEU A 76 0.20 -8.29 10.18
C LEU A 76 0.01 -8.43 8.67
N LEU A 77 1.09 -8.38 7.91
CA LEU A 77 1.10 -8.56 6.46
C LEU A 77 1.24 -10.03 6.02
N GLY A 78 1.49 -10.95 6.95
CA GLY A 78 1.63 -12.37 6.66
C GLY A 78 2.99 -12.76 6.09
N CYS A 79 4.04 -11.99 6.42
CA CYS A 79 5.40 -12.42 6.10
C CYS A 79 5.81 -13.62 6.95
N TYR A 80 5.28 -13.75 8.16
CA TYR A 80 5.55 -14.89 9.06
C TYR A 80 4.26 -15.48 9.63
N ASP A 81 4.27 -16.79 9.83
CA ASP A 81 3.23 -17.49 10.59
C ASP A 81 3.43 -17.21 12.10
N PRO A 82 2.40 -16.75 12.84
CA PRO A 82 2.48 -16.67 14.30
C PRO A 82 2.87 -17.97 15.01
N LYS A 83 2.64 -19.10 14.35
CA LYS A 83 3.00 -20.45 14.87
C LYS A 83 4.41 -20.88 14.45
N SER A 84 5.20 -20.04 13.81
CA SER A 84 6.59 -20.34 13.48
C SER A 84 7.52 -20.06 14.67
N THR A 85 8.61 -20.82 14.75
CA THR A 85 9.70 -20.60 15.70
C THR A 85 10.60 -19.45 15.25
N PHE A 86 11.52 -19.00 16.13
CA PHE A 86 12.52 -18.01 15.74
C PHE A 86 13.43 -18.51 14.62
N ASP A 87 13.86 -19.79 14.69
CA ASP A 87 14.74 -20.39 13.68
C ASP A 87 14.07 -20.52 12.32
N GLU A 88 12.80 -20.97 12.29
CA GLU A 88 12.02 -21.04 11.04
C GLU A 88 11.87 -19.66 10.38
N ARG A 89 11.60 -18.61 11.17
CA ARG A 89 11.52 -17.26 10.63
C ARG A 89 12.85 -16.74 10.10
N GLU A 90 13.95 -17.05 10.78
CA GLU A 90 15.27 -16.66 10.32
C GLU A 90 15.64 -17.35 9.01
N GLN A 91 15.33 -18.64 8.85
CA GLN A 91 15.51 -19.38 7.60
C GLN A 91 14.67 -18.76 6.46
N ILE A 92 13.39 -18.45 6.72
CA ILE A 92 12.51 -17.79 5.75
C ILE A 92 13.09 -16.41 5.36
N ARG A 93 13.54 -15.62 6.34
CA ARG A 93 14.12 -14.30 6.11
C ARG A 93 15.35 -14.38 5.23
N GLN A 94 16.28 -15.27 5.54
CA GLN A 94 17.50 -15.42 4.77
C GLN A 94 17.20 -15.85 3.33
N HIS A 95 16.37 -16.85 3.14
CA HIS A 95 15.97 -17.31 1.81
C HIS A 95 15.32 -16.16 0.99
N ARG A 96 14.44 -15.38 1.59
CA ARG A 96 13.78 -14.25 0.94
C ARG A 96 14.74 -13.11 0.60
N ARG A 97 15.72 -12.82 1.47
CA ARG A 97 16.77 -11.84 1.19
C ARG A 97 17.63 -12.27 0.01
N GLU A 98 18.04 -13.54 -0.04
CA GLU A 98 18.77 -14.09 -1.18
C GLU A 98 17.96 -14.04 -2.48
N GLN A 99 16.67 -14.32 -2.42
CA GLN A 99 15.80 -14.24 -3.57
C GLN A 99 15.65 -12.80 -4.08
N TYR A 100 15.45 -11.83 -3.17
CA TYR A 100 15.40 -10.41 -3.54
C TYR A 100 16.71 -9.95 -4.19
N VAL A 101 17.84 -10.33 -3.63
CA VAL A 101 19.17 -9.98 -4.19
C VAL A 101 19.32 -10.54 -5.61
N ARG A 102 18.87 -11.77 -5.87
CA ARG A 102 18.90 -12.34 -7.23
C ARG A 102 18.06 -11.53 -8.21
N TRP A 103 16.82 -11.23 -7.88
CA TRP A 103 15.96 -10.40 -8.73
C TRP A 103 16.52 -9.00 -8.96
N LYS A 104 17.08 -8.41 -7.92
CA LYS A 104 17.72 -7.09 -8.03
C LYS A 104 18.94 -7.14 -8.96
N GLU A 105 19.72 -8.21 -8.92
CA GLU A 105 20.85 -8.40 -9.83
C GLU A 105 20.41 -8.63 -11.27
N GLU A 106 19.32 -9.38 -11.52
CA GLU A 106 18.70 -9.51 -12.85
C GLU A 106 18.33 -8.12 -13.39
N CYS A 107 17.62 -7.31 -12.60
CA CYS A 107 17.29 -5.93 -12.97
C CYS A 107 18.53 -5.08 -13.24
N ARG A 108 19.59 -5.22 -12.44
CA ARG A 108 20.83 -4.49 -12.59
C ARG A 108 21.57 -4.82 -13.88
N GLN A 109 21.51 -6.06 -14.34
CA GLN A 109 22.11 -6.48 -15.60
C GLN A 109 21.43 -5.78 -16.80
N MET A 110 20.12 -5.51 -16.72
CA MET A 110 19.37 -4.81 -17.75
C MET A 110 19.46 -3.29 -17.63
N PHE A 111 19.59 -2.77 -16.38
CA PHE A 111 19.69 -1.35 -16.10
C PHE A 111 20.61 -1.13 -14.90
N SER A 112 21.87 -0.78 -15.16
CA SER A 112 22.98 -0.76 -14.17
C SER A 112 22.80 0.19 -12.98
N ILE A 113 21.83 1.10 -13.04
CA ILE A 113 21.50 2.02 -11.95
C ILE A 113 20.79 1.29 -10.81
N VAL A 114 20.04 0.22 -11.10
CA VAL A 114 19.42 -0.61 -10.06
C VAL A 114 20.51 -1.14 -9.12
N GLY A 115 20.33 -0.94 -7.83
CA GLY A 115 21.26 -1.38 -6.80
C GLY A 115 22.56 -0.57 -6.72
N SER A 116 22.69 0.53 -7.46
CA SER A 116 23.86 1.41 -7.40
C SER A 116 23.90 2.31 -6.15
N GLY A 117 22.81 2.38 -5.39
CA GLY A 117 22.64 3.34 -4.28
C GLY A 117 22.45 4.78 -4.75
N ARG A 118 22.35 5.01 -6.04
CA ARG A 118 22.11 6.33 -6.65
C ARG A 118 20.71 6.37 -7.21
N PHE A 119 20.02 7.46 -6.97
CA PHE A 119 18.74 7.72 -7.60
C PHE A 119 18.96 8.64 -8.82
N ILE A 120 18.65 8.13 -9.99
CA ILE A 120 18.72 8.86 -11.26
C ILE A 120 17.41 8.55 -11.98
N THR A 121 16.73 9.59 -12.48
CA THR A 121 15.52 9.40 -13.28
C THR A 121 15.87 8.63 -14.56
N ALA A 122 15.21 7.49 -14.78
CA ALA A 122 15.42 6.70 -15.99
C ALA A 122 14.95 7.48 -17.23
N PRO A 123 15.65 7.38 -18.37
CA PRO A 123 15.20 8.01 -19.60
C PRO A 123 13.88 7.43 -20.05
N ILE A 124 13.09 8.24 -20.76
CA ILE A 124 11.93 7.74 -21.52
C ILE A 124 12.47 6.91 -22.67
N ILE A 125 11.89 5.74 -22.90
CA ILE A 125 12.22 4.90 -24.05
C ILE A 125 11.03 4.80 -25.01
N THR A 126 11.31 4.54 -26.28
CA THR A 126 10.28 4.23 -27.30
C THR A 126 9.74 2.82 -27.11
N GLU A 127 8.64 2.48 -27.80
CA GLU A 127 8.08 1.12 -27.83
C GLU A 127 9.07 0.07 -28.35
N ASP A 128 10.09 0.50 -29.10
CA ASP A 128 11.18 -0.33 -29.61
C ASP A 128 12.35 -0.47 -28.63
N GLY A 129 12.29 0.18 -27.47
CA GLY A 129 13.32 0.12 -26.42
C GLY A 129 14.46 1.13 -26.55
N GLU A 130 14.39 2.06 -27.53
CA GLU A 130 15.39 3.10 -27.75
C GLU A 130 15.15 4.30 -26.80
N PRO A 131 16.19 4.86 -26.16
CA PRO A 131 16.02 6.00 -25.28
C PRO A 131 15.63 7.26 -26.05
N ILE A 132 14.55 7.90 -25.63
CA ILE A 132 14.18 9.24 -26.11
C ILE A 132 15.05 10.23 -25.35
N GLN A 133 15.87 10.97 -26.07
CA GLN A 133 16.62 12.08 -25.48
C GLN A 133 15.66 13.27 -25.31
N ASP A 134 15.11 13.44 -24.11
CA ASP A 134 14.35 14.62 -23.76
C ASP A 134 15.34 15.75 -23.43
N PRO A 135 15.31 16.88 -24.17
CA PRO A 135 16.17 18.06 -23.90
C PRO A 135 16.03 18.59 -22.48
N LEU A 136 14.85 18.43 -21.83
CA LEU A 136 14.61 18.88 -20.46
C LEU A 136 15.36 18.01 -19.43
N VAL A 137 15.48 16.70 -19.67
CA VAL A 137 16.23 15.78 -18.79
C VAL A 137 17.73 16.07 -18.84
N LEU A 138 18.23 16.49 -20.00
CA LEU A 138 19.64 16.89 -20.16
C LEU A 138 19.98 18.19 -19.42
N LEU A 139 19.02 19.12 -19.29
CA LEU A 139 19.19 20.37 -18.54
C LEU A 139 19.24 20.16 -17.02
N GLU A 140 18.46 19.22 -16.49
CA GLU A 140 18.50 18.86 -15.07
C GLU A 140 19.78 18.10 -14.68
N ALA A 141 20.35 17.33 -15.62
CA ALA A 141 21.58 16.56 -15.38
C ALA A 141 22.86 17.41 -15.40
N ASN A 142 22.86 18.59 -16.03
CA ASN A 142 24.00 19.50 -16.15
C ASN A 142 23.58 20.98 -16.14
N PRO A 143 23.33 21.58 -14.96
CA PRO A 143 22.90 22.99 -14.87
C PRO A 143 23.95 24.00 -15.35
N ASP A 144 25.23 23.58 -15.52
CA ASP A 144 26.34 24.47 -15.92
C ASP A 144 26.64 24.52 -17.43
N LYS A 145 25.92 23.75 -18.25
CA LYS A 145 26.04 23.84 -19.71
C LYS A 145 24.86 24.57 -20.31
N GLY A 146 25.08 25.81 -20.67
CA GLY A 146 24.14 26.62 -21.45
C GLY A 146 23.75 25.92 -22.78
N PRO A 147 22.66 26.36 -23.43
CA PRO A 147 22.06 25.66 -24.56
C PRO A 147 23.04 25.54 -25.72
N ALA A 148 23.46 24.33 -26.03
CA ALA A 148 24.21 24.04 -27.23
C ALA A 148 23.29 24.19 -28.44
N SER A 149 23.75 24.97 -29.42
CA SER A 149 23.08 25.22 -30.68
C SER A 149 22.68 23.94 -31.40
N LEU A 150 21.43 23.91 -31.83
CA LEU A 150 20.83 22.85 -32.66
C LEU A 150 21.65 22.58 -33.92
N PRO A 151 21.93 21.32 -34.27
CA PRO A 151 22.45 20.98 -35.57
C PRO A 151 21.36 21.15 -36.63
N GLN A 152 21.70 21.90 -37.69
CA GLN A 152 20.88 22.04 -38.90
C GLN A 152 20.73 20.68 -39.61
N GLU A 153 19.52 20.39 -39.99
CA GLU A 153 19.21 19.29 -40.92
C GLU A 153 19.90 19.50 -42.25
N ASN A 154 20.65 18.52 -42.71
CA ASN A 154 20.99 18.35 -44.12
C ASN A 154 21.00 16.87 -44.48
N GLY A 155 20.18 16.55 -45.46
CA GLY A 155 20.51 15.52 -46.45
C GLY A 155 19.70 14.22 -46.38
N MET A 156 18.76 14.13 -47.29
CA MET A 156 18.12 12.90 -47.79
C MET A 156 19.13 11.77 -48.00
N SER A 157 18.80 10.60 -47.51
CA SER A 157 19.22 9.35 -48.18
C SER A 157 18.16 8.26 -47.97
N ASN A 158 17.70 7.75 -49.08
CA ASN A 158 16.91 6.55 -49.28
C ASN A 158 17.60 5.34 -48.63
N GLY A 159 16.89 4.56 -47.85
CA GLY A 159 17.43 3.29 -47.40
C GLY A 159 16.44 2.41 -46.70
N MET A 160 15.89 1.47 -47.42
CA MET A 160 15.39 0.14 -47.00
C MET A 160 14.55 0.07 -45.71
N VAL A 161 13.30 -0.25 -45.93
CA VAL A 161 12.43 -0.90 -44.93
C VAL A 161 13.16 -2.12 -44.40
N LYS A 162 13.66 -2.05 -43.16
CA LYS A 162 14.08 -3.21 -42.39
C LYS A 162 12.83 -3.87 -41.84
N GLU A 163 12.67 -5.13 -42.20
CA GLU A 163 11.69 -6.05 -41.64
C GLU A 163 11.70 -5.97 -40.10
N SER A 164 10.52 -5.91 -39.53
CA SER A 164 10.29 -5.96 -38.13
C SER A 164 10.89 -7.25 -37.52
N ASN A 165 12.01 -7.13 -36.84
CA ASN A 165 12.51 -8.19 -36.00
C ASN A 165 11.46 -8.50 -34.94
N SER A 166 10.88 -9.69 -35.00
CA SER A 166 10.03 -10.24 -33.97
C SER A 166 10.89 -10.44 -32.70
N HIS A 167 10.86 -9.47 -31.81
CA HIS A 167 11.50 -9.57 -30.49
C HIS A 167 10.98 -10.81 -29.76
N GLY A 168 11.88 -11.60 -29.17
CA GLY A 168 11.51 -12.76 -28.37
C GLY A 168 10.65 -12.37 -27.16
N PRO A 169 9.92 -13.31 -26.52
CA PRO A 169 9.10 -13.00 -25.33
C PRO A 169 9.87 -12.32 -24.20
N GLN A 170 11.16 -12.63 -24.06
CA GLN A 170 12.02 -12.06 -23.03
C GLN A 170 12.37 -10.61 -23.33
N ASP A 171 12.65 -10.29 -24.60
CA ASP A 171 12.92 -8.91 -25.02
C ASP A 171 11.69 -8.02 -24.80
N LYS A 172 10.48 -8.53 -25.06
CA LYS A 172 9.22 -7.82 -24.79
C LYS A 172 9.01 -7.51 -23.31
N LYS A 173 9.30 -8.48 -22.42
CA LYS A 173 9.21 -8.29 -20.98
C LYS A 173 10.18 -7.21 -20.50
N GLU A 174 11.41 -7.25 -21.00
CA GLU A 174 12.43 -6.26 -20.66
C GLU A 174 12.06 -4.84 -21.11
N ILE A 175 11.61 -4.69 -22.35
CA ILE A 175 11.16 -3.42 -22.90
C ILE A 175 9.99 -2.86 -22.09
N GLN A 176 8.98 -3.70 -21.82
CA GLN A 176 7.82 -3.29 -21.03
C GLN A 176 8.23 -2.86 -19.62
N TRP A 177 9.16 -3.56 -18.99
CA TRP A 177 9.68 -3.19 -17.67
C TRP A 177 10.46 -1.86 -17.73
N LYS A 178 11.33 -1.67 -18.71
CA LYS A 178 12.08 -0.41 -18.91
C LYS A 178 11.15 0.80 -19.09
N LEU A 179 10.02 0.63 -19.79
CA LEU A 179 9.00 1.68 -19.93
C LEU A 179 8.44 2.16 -18.58
N THR A 180 8.36 1.27 -17.59
CA THR A 180 7.85 1.63 -16.26
C THR A 180 8.86 2.39 -15.39
N LEU A 181 10.16 2.26 -15.65
CA LEU A 181 11.21 2.83 -14.79
C LEU A 181 11.16 4.35 -14.71
N HIS A 182 10.85 5.02 -15.83
CA HIS A 182 10.68 6.47 -15.85
C HIS A 182 9.53 6.92 -14.95
N GLN A 183 8.37 6.26 -15.07
CA GLN A 183 7.19 6.56 -14.24
C GLN A 183 7.47 6.34 -12.74
N ILE A 184 8.18 5.27 -12.40
CA ILE A 184 8.64 5.02 -11.03
C ILE A 184 9.50 6.20 -10.54
N GLY A 185 10.43 6.67 -11.36
CA GLY A 185 11.29 7.80 -11.03
C GLY A 185 10.50 9.08 -10.73
N LEU A 186 9.53 9.41 -11.58
CA LEU A 186 8.66 10.59 -11.38
C LEU A 186 7.86 10.51 -10.08
N ASP A 187 7.42 9.31 -9.70
CA ASP A 187 6.67 9.12 -8.46
C ASP A 187 7.58 9.14 -7.22
N VAL A 188 8.76 8.54 -7.29
CA VAL A 188 9.75 8.52 -6.20
C VAL A 188 10.17 9.94 -5.81
N VAL A 189 10.45 10.84 -6.79
CA VAL A 189 10.86 12.23 -6.48
C VAL A 189 9.80 13.03 -5.74
N ARG A 190 8.54 12.66 -5.79
CA ARG A 190 7.43 13.38 -5.13
C ARG A 190 6.85 12.66 -3.91
N THR A 191 7.27 11.40 -3.65
CA THR A 191 6.75 10.60 -2.54
C THR A 191 7.40 11.04 -1.22
N ASP A 192 6.58 11.37 -0.22
CA ASP A 192 6.96 11.72 1.16
C ASP A 192 8.12 12.74 1.28
N ARG A 193 8.23 13.67 0.34
CA ARG A 193 9.31 14.70 0.28
C ARG A 193 9.34 15.63 1.49
N THR A 194 8.31 15.66 2.29
CA THR A 194 8.26 16.41 3.54
C THR A 194 9.08 15.76 4.65
N LEU A 195 9.47 14.48 4.50
CA LEU A 195 10.24 13.77 5.51
C LEU A 195 11.76 13.95 5.27
N VAL A 196 12.48 14.23 6.36
CA VAL A 196 13.97 14.30 6.37
C VAL A 196 14.59 12.99 5.85
N PHE A 197 13.92 11.85 6.06
CA PHE A 197 14.37 10.54 5.58
C PHE A 197 14.73 10.54 4.09
N TYR A 198 13.94 11.26 3.26
CA TYR A 198 14.14 11.34 1.81
C TYR A 198 15.09 12.47 1.34
N GLU A 199 15.79 13.13 2.25
CA GLU A 199 16.92 14.00 1.87
C GLU A 199 18.12 13.16 1.41
N LYS A 200 18.22 11.93 1.89
CA LYS A 200 19.29 11.01 1.50
C LYS A 200 18.96 10.34 0.17
N GLN A 201 19.86 10.50 -0.80
CA GLN A 201 19.77 9.84 -2.11
C GLN A 201 19.64 8.32 -2.01
N GLU A 202 20.34 7.70 -1.04
CA GLU A 202 20.26 6.28 -0.79
C GLU A 202 18.84 5.78 -0.48
N ASN A 203 18.04 6.59 0.23
CA ASN A 203 16.68 6.22 0.58
C ASN A 203 15.73 6.36 -0.61
N LEU A 204 15.96 7.34 -1.50
CA LEU A 204 15.27 7.45 -2.78
C LEU A 204 15.62 6.26 -3.68
N ALA A 205 16.91 5.88 -3.72
CA ALA A 205 17.38 4.73 -4.48
C ALA A 205 16.74 3.43 -3.99
N LYS A 206 16.65 3.21 -2.67
CA LYS A 206 15.97 2.03 -2.10
C LYS A 206 14.49 1.97 -2.50
N LEU A 207 13.77 3.10 -2.44
CA LEU A 207 12.36 3.13 -2.85
C LEU A 207 12.22 2.79 -4.33
N TRP A 208 13.07 3.36 -5.16
CA TRP A 208 13.07 3.10 -6.60
C TRP A 208 13.44 1.65 -6.92
N ASP A 209 14.49 1.10 -6.28
CA ASP A 209 14.93 -0.27 -6.47
C ASP A 209 13.83 -1.29 -6.13
N ILE A 210 13.16 -1.13 -4.98
CA ILE A 210 12.06 -2.03 -4.58
C ILE A 210 10.94 -2.00 -5.61
N LEU A 211 10.53 -0.82 -6.08
CA LEU A 211 9.46 -0.69 -7.07
C LEU A 211 9.85 -1.24 -8.44
N ALA A 212 11.11 -1.03 -8.86
CA ALA A 212 11.64 -1.59 -10.09
C ALA A 212 11.69 -3.12 -10.05
N VAL A 213 12.18 -3.70 -8.95
CA VAL A 213 12.21 -5.15 -8.74
C VAL A 213 10.80 -5.73 -8.66
N TYR A 214 9.87 -5.06 -7.97
CA TYR A 214 8.48 -5.51 -7.92
C TYR A 214 7.84 -5.55 -9.31
N ALA A 215 8.04 -4.50 -10.11
CA ALA A 215 7.52 -4.44 -11.49
C ALA A 215 8.13 -5.52 -12.40
N TRP A 216 9.36 -5.96 -12.12
CA TRP A 216 10.01 -7.08 -12.81
C TRP A 216 9.43 -8.44 -12.43
N VAL A 217 9.11 -8.62 -11.15
CA VAL A 217 8.59 -9.89 -10.60
C VAL A 217 7.10 -10.07 -10.91
N ASP A 218 6.30 -9.04 -10.72
CA ASP A 218 4.84 -9.06 -10.97
C ASP A 218 4.49 -8.34 -12.27
N THR A 219 4.75 -8.99 -13.39
CA THR A 219 4.49 -8.43 -14.74
C THR A 219 3.03 -8.20 -15.06
N ASP A 220 2.10 -8.90 -14.40
CA ASP A 220 0.66 -8.71 -14.59
C ASP A 220 0.16 -7.35 -14.06
N VAL A 221 0.84 -6.83 -13.05
CA VAL A 221 0.53 -5.53 -12.44
C VAL A 221 1.55 -4.50 -12.86
N GLY A 222 2.82 -4.87 -12.90
CA GLY A 222 3.93 -3.96 -13.19
C GLY A 222 4.01 -2.85 -12.15
N TYR A 223 4.04 -1.61 -12.63
CA TYR A 223 4.00 -0.43 -11.79
C TYR A 223 2.79 0.46 -12.13
N CYS A 224 2.07 0.89 -11.13
CA CYS A 224 1.00 1.87 -11.24
C CYS A 224 1.22 3.02 -10.26
N GLN A 225 0.83 4.22 -10.66
CA GLN A 225 0.91 5.41 -9.82
C GLN A 225 0.19 5.21 -8.48
N GLY A 226 0.88 5.56 -7.39
CA GLY A 226 0.41 5.36 -6.01
C GLY A 226 1.07 4.18 -5.29
N MET A 227 1.72 3.27 -6.01
CA MET A 227 2.49 2.19 -5.37
C MET A 227 3.66 2.73 -4.55
N SER A 228 4.26 3.84 -4.95
CA SER A 228 5.31 4.51 -4.17
C SER A 228 4.81 5.00 -2.81
N ASP A 229 3.58 5.51 -2.73
CA ASP A 229 2.93 5.91 -1.47
C ASP A 229 2.71 4.71 -0.52
N LEU A 230 2.48 3.52 -1.07
CA LEU A 230 2.30 2.28 -0.31
C LEU A 230 3.64 1.65 0.12
N CYS A 231 4.67 1.78 -0.72
CA CYS A 231 6.00 1.23 -0.47
C CYS A 231 6.82 2.07 0.51
N SER A 232 6.71 3.40 0.43
CA SER A 232 7.51 4.32 1.24
C SER A 232 7.54 4.02 2.74
N PRO A 233 6.40 3.73 3.42
CA PRO A 233 6.43 3.35 4.82
C PRO A 233 7.25 2.10 5.11
N MET A 234 7.35 1.15 4.18
CA MET A 234 8.09 -0.11 4.39
C MET A 234 9.59 0.18 4.58
N ILE A 235 10.17 1.00 3.71
CA ILE A 235 11.60 1.34 3.80
C ILE A 235 11.93 2.29 4.96
N ILE A 236 10.95 3.02 5.48
CA ILE A 236 11.12 3.87 6.67
C ILE A 236 11.11 3.03 7.95
N LEU A 237 10.37 1.94 7.96
CA LEU A 237 10.13 1.11 9.15
C LEU A 237 11.05 -0.10 9.24
N LEU A 238 11.61 -0.57 8.13
CA LEU A 238 12.45 -1.76 8.02
C LEU A 238 13.85 -1.37 7.55
N ASP A 239 14.85 -1.78 8.29
CA ASP A 239 16.26 -1.43 8.01
C ASP A 239 16.79 -2.13 6.77
N ASP A 240 16.41 -3.40 6.58
CA ASP A 240 16.81 -4.20 5.43
C ASP A 240 15.86 -3.98 4.25
N GLU A 241 16.42 -3.69 3.09
CA GLU A 241 15.70 -3.41 1.87
C GLU A 241 14.88 -4.62 1.38
N ALA A 242 15.41 -5.83 1.53
CA ALA A 242 14.69 -7.04 1.13
C ALA A 242 13.49 -7.31 2.04
N ASP A 243 13.60 -7.06 3.35
CA ASP A 243 12.49 -7.20 4.28
C ASP A 243 11.40 -6.18 3.95
N ALA A 244 11.79 -4.95 3.58
CA ALA A 244 10.85 -3.92 3.10
C ALA A 244 10.16 -4.33 1.79
N PHE A 245 10.91 -4.92 0.84
CA PHE A 245 10.35 -5.49 -0.39
C PHE A 245 9.29 -6.55 -0.09
N TRP A 246 9.58 -7.50 0.79
CA TRP A 246 8.65 -8.58 1.11
C TRP A 246 7.40 -8.09 1.85
N CYS A 247 7.52 -7.10 2.71
CA CYS A 247 6.36 -6.45 3.31
C CYS A 247 5.50 -5.73 2.27
N PHE A 248 6.13 -5.04 1.32
CA PHE A 248 5.43 -4.39 0.21
C PHE A 248 4.76 -5.42 -0.71
N GLU A 249 5.45 -6.49 -1.08
CA GLU A 249 4.91 -7.60 -1.89
C GLU A 249 3.67 -8.23 -1.23
N ARG A 250 3.73 -8.48 0.09
CA ARG A 250 2.58 -9.00 0.86
C ARG A 250 1.41 -8.01 0.91
N LEU A 251 1.69 -6.73 1.03
CA LEU A 251 0.65 -5.70 0.92
C LEU A 251 0.02 -5.70 -0.47
N MET A 252 0.84 -5.79 -1.52
CA MET A 252 0.35 -5.81 -2.90
C MET A 252 -0.49 -7.05 -3.19
N ARG A 253 -0.25 -8.21 -2.58
CA ARG A 253 -1.14 -9.37 -2.71
C ARG A 253 -2.58 -9.07 -2.26
N ARG A 254 -2.77 -8.21 -1.26
CA ARG A 254 -4.10 -7.75 -0.83
C ARG A 254 -4.70 -6.71 -1.77
N LEU A 255 -3.86 -5.87 -2.37
CA LEU A 255 -4.27 -4.71 -3.16
C LEU A 255 -4.18 -4.93 -4.67
N ARG A 256 -3.63 -6.05 -5.10
CA ARG A 256 -3.37 -6.37 -6.50
C ARG A 256 -4.59 -6.15 -7.39
N GLY A 257 -5.77 -6.52 -6.91
CA GLY A 257 -7.03 -6.31 -7.60
C GLY A 257 -7.33 -4.84 -7.91
N ASN A 258 -6.85 -3.89 -7.09
CA ASN A 258 -7.07 -2.47 -7.33
C ASN A 258 -6.25 -1.93 -8.51
N PHE A 259 -5.11 -2.56 -8.80
CA PHE A 259 -4.15 -2.11 -9.81
C PHE A 259 -4.25 -2.92 -11.12
N ARG A 260 -4.98 -4.01 -11.11
CA ARG A 260 -5.13 -4.89 -12.27
C ARG A 260 -6.24 -4.37 -13.17
N CYS A 261 -5.90 -3.96 -14.40
CA CYS A 261 -6.84 -3.60 -15.45
C CYS A 261 -6.89 -4.73 -16.48
N THR A 262 -7.72 -5.75 -16.26
CA THR A 262 -8.02 -6.79 -17.23
C THR A 262 -9.51 -6.84 -17.53
N GLU A 263 -9.91 -7.40 -18.66
CA GLU A 263 -11.34 -7.59 -19.00
C GLU A 263 -12.14 -8.34 -17.92
N SER A 264 -11.46 -9.15 -17.11
CA SER A 264 -12.06 -9.94 -16.03
C SER A 264 -11.83 -9.36 -14.63
N SER A 265 -11.04 -8.29 -14.47
CA SER A 265 -10.73 -7.67 -13.18
C SER A 265 -11.32 -6.27 -13.12
N VAL A 266 -12.30 -6.11 -12.24
CA VAL A 266 -13.02 -4.85 -12.04
C VAL A 266 -12.21 -3.88 -11.16
N GLY A 267 -11.06 -4.31 -10.61
CA GLY A 267 -10.15 -3.47 -9.84
C GLY A 267 -10.84 -2.72 -8.70
N VAL A 268 -10.50 -1.44 -8.56
CA VAL A 268 -11.11 -0.55 -7.57
C VAL A 268 -12.57 -0.22 -7.89
N GLU A 269 -13.01 -0.39 -9.13
CA GLU A 269 -14.41 -0.12 -9.54
C GLU A 269 -15.40 -1.01 -8.78
N ALA A 270 -15.06 -2.28 -8.54
CA ALA A 270 -15.87 -3.16 -7.69
C ALA A 270 -16.01 -2.60 -6.27
N GLN A 271 -14.94 -2.04 -5.71
CA GLN A 271 -15.01 -1.42 -4.38
C GLN A 271 -15.84 -0.14 -4.39
N LEU A 272 -15.80 0.65 -5.45
CA LEU A 272 -16.65 1.86 -5.62
C LEU A 272 -18.13 1.46 -5.76
N SER A 273 -18.44 0.44 -6.53
CA SER A 273 -19.79 -0.10 -6.64
C SER A 273 -20.31 -0.63 -5.30
N ASN A 274 -19.48 -1.35 -4.55
CA ASN A 274 -19.82 -1.80 -3.20
C ASN A 274 -20.03 -0.62 -2.24
N LEU A 275 -19.22 0.45 -2.36
CA LEU A 275 -19.39 1.67 -1.58
C LEU A 275 -20.73 2.35 -1.86
N ALA A 276 -21.14 2.43 -3.14
CA ALA A 276 -22.44 2.94 -3.55
C ALA A 276 -23.57 2.13 -2.91
N SER A 277 -23.53 0.81 -3.02
CA SER A 277 -24.51 -0.12 -2.43
C SER A 277 -24.59 0.00 -0.91
N ILE A 278 -23.44 0.08 -0.23
CA ILE A 278 -23.36 0.30 1.23
C ILE A 278 -24.00 1.65 1.59
N THR A 279 -23.65 2.71 0.87
CA THR A 279 -24.17 4.06 1.14
C THR A 279 -25.67 4.12 0.93
N GLN A 280 -26.19 3.49 -0.12
CA GLN A 280 -27.64 3.37 -0.37
C GLN A 280 -28.37 2.72 0.81
N VAL A 281 -27.81 1.64 1.37
CA VAL A 281 -28.42 0.94 2.52
C VAL A 281 -28.30 1.75 3.82
N ILE A 282 -27.18 2.45 4.04
CA ILE A 282 -26.88 3.12 5.32
C ILE A 282 -27.43 4.53 5.38
N ASP A 283 -27.32 5.28 4.29
CA ASP A 283 -27.74 6.67 4.15
C ASP A 283 -28.36 6.94 2.77
N PRO A 284 -29.61 6.47 2.52
CA PRO A 284 -30.26 6.60 1.21
C PRO A 284 -30.36 8.04 0.72
N LYS A 285 -30.53 9.00 1.64
CA LYS A 285 -30.64 10.43 1.28
C LYS A 285 -29.32 10.95 0.70
N LEU A 286 -28.19 10.58 1.32
CA LEU A 286 -26.88 10.95 0.80
C LEU A 286 -26.61 10.28 -0.54
N HIS A 287 -26.92 8.99 -0.68
CA HIS A 287 -26.75 8.26 -1.93
C HIS A 287 -27.51 8.94 -3.07
N GLN A 288 -28.81 9.22 -2.88
CA GLN A 288 -29.64 9.89 -3.88
C GLN A 288 -29.11 11.29 -4.23
N HIS A 289 -28.64 12.05 -3.22
CA HIS A 289 -28.05 13.36 -3.46
C HIS A 289 -26.79 13.27 -4.33
N LEU A 290 -25.87 12.34 -4.00
CA LEU A 290 -24.65 12.12 -4.80
C LEU A 290 -24.98 11.71 -6.24
N GLU A 291 -25.97 10.85 -6.47
CA GLU A 291 -26.44 10.50 -7.81
C GLU A 291 -26.95 11.74 -8.56
N THR A 292 -27.75 12.58 -7.91
CA THR A 292 -28.28 13.82 -8.51
C THR A 292 -27.17 14.78 -8.91
N LEU A 293 -26.04 14.78 -8.18
CA LEU A 293 -24.88 15.61 -8.48
C LEU A 293 -23.94 15.00 -9.56
N GLY A 294 -24.28 13.81 -10.12
CA GLY A 294 -23.46 13.11 -11.10
C GLY A 294 -22.32 12.26 -10.51
N GLY A 295 -22.32 12.06 -9.18
CA GLY A 295 -21.31 11.27 -8.46
C GLY A 295 -21.77 9.86 -8.09
N GLY A 296 -22.73 9.27 -8.83
CA GLY A 296 -23.27 7.94 -8.56
C GLY A 296 -22.27 6.78 -8.75
N ASP A 297 -21.20 7.00 -9.49
CA ASP A 297 -20.08 6.09 -9.68
C ASP A 297 -19.07 6.10 -8.53
N TYR A 298 -19.17 7.06 -7.61
CA TYR A 298 -18.28 7.24 -6.46
C TYR A 298 -16.79 7.44 -6.80
N LEU A 299 -16.44 7.85 -8.01
CA LEU A 299 -15.06 8.08 -8.46
C LEU A 299 -14.28 9.08 -7.58
N PHE A 300 -14.97 9.99 -6.89
CA PHE A 300 -14.35 10.89 -5.91
C PHE A 300 -13.65 10.14 -4.74
N ALA A 301 -14.01 8.89 -4.49
CA ALA A 301 -13.40 8.03 -3.47
C ALA A 301 -12.26 7.15 -4.00
N PHE A 302 -11.99 7.18 -5.32
CA PHE A 302 -10.99 6.35 -5.98
C PHE A 302 -9.62 6.39 -5.26
N ARG A 303 -9.10 7.60 -5.03
CA ARG A 303 -7.79 7.79 -4.40
C ARG A 303 -7.73 7.21 -2.98
N MET A 304 -8.81 7.34 -2.19
CA MET A 304 -8.87 6.83 -0.82
C MET A 304 -8.70 5.31 -0.79
N LEU A 305 -9.28 4.61 -1.75
CA LEU A 305 -9.20 3.15 -1.86
C LEU A 305 -7.86 2.70 -2.46
N MET A 306 -7.37 3.37 -3.51
CA MET A 306 -6.14 3.00 -4.20
C MET A 306 -4.91 3.03 -3.31
N VAL A 307 -4.74 4.08 -2.50
CA VAL A 307 -3.57 4.26 -1.63
C VAL A 307 -3.90 4.16 -0.15
N LEU A 308 -5.00 3.49 0.20
CA LEU A 308 -5.44 3.22 1.59
C LEU A 308 -5.39 4.47 2.46
N PHE A 309 -6.00 5.57 2.00
CA PHE A 309 -6.06 6.86 2.72
C PHE A 309 -4.70 7.50 3.03
N ARG A 310 -3.64 7.10 2.32
CA ARG A 310 -2.29 7.61 2.59
C ARG A 310 -2.19 9.13 2.49
N ARG A 311 -3.03 9.74 1.68
CA ARG A 311 -3.04 11.20 1.42
C ARG A 311 -4.09 11.96 2.22
N GLU A 312 -4.99 11.29 2.90
CA GLU A 312 -6.05 11.89 3.72
C GLU A 312 -5.64 12.07 5.20
N PHE A 313 -4.55 11.40 5.62
CA PHE A 313 -4.01 11.46 6.97
C PHE A 313 -2.57 12.00 6.99
N SER A 314 -2.09 12.43 8.15
CA SER A 314 -0.66 12.63 8.37
C SER A 314 0.10 11.32 8.20
N PHE A 315 1.42 11.39 8.02
CA PHE A 315 2.22 10.17 7.89
C PHE A 315 1.98 9.21 9.05
N GLY A 316 2.13 9.67 10.28
CA GLY A 316 1.96 8.84 11.49
C GLY A 316 0.54 8.29 11.67
N ASP A 317 -0.50 9.08 11.34
CA ASP A 317 -1.89 8.62 11.40
C ASP A 317 -2.24 7.63 10.29
N SER A 318 -1.62 7.73 9.11
CA SER A 318 -1.76 6.72 8.04
C SER A 318 -1.25 5.36 8.50
N LEU A 319 -0.05 5.32 9.11
CA LEU A 319 0.51 4.07 9.65
C LEU A 319 -0.40 3.48 10.72
N TYR A 320 -0.89 4.31 11.64
CA TYR A 320 -1.81 3.89 12.68
C TYR A 320 -3.13 3.35 12.10
N LEU A 321 -3.67 4.00 11.05
CA LEU A 321 -4.88 3.53 10.35
C LEU A 321 -4.66 2.15 9.76
N TRP A 322 -3.54 1.94 9.05
CA TRP A 322 -3.21 0.66 8.42
C TRP A 322 -3.06 -0.46 9.46
N GLU A 323 -2.37 -0.18 10.57
CA GLU A 323 -2.24 -1.12 11.68
C GLU A 323 -3.60 -1.54 12.26
N MET A 324 -4.50 -0.57 12.42
CA MET A 324 -5.86 -0.82 12.89
C MET A 324 -6.67 -1.66 11.88
N MET A 325 -6.58 -1.35 10.60
CA MET A 325 -7.26 -2.09 9.53
C MET A 325 -6.78 -3.53 9.50
N TRP A 326 -5.45 -3.74 9.41
CA TRP A 326 -4.87 -5.08 9.32
C TRP A 326 -5.15 -5.91 10.57
N ALA A 327 -5.09 -5.29 11.76
CA ALA A 327 -5.44 -5.99 13.00
C ALA A 327 -6.94 -6.36 13.08
N LEU A 328 -7.83 -5.59 12.46
CA LEU A 328 -9.25 -5.88 12.40
C LEU A 328 -9.58 -6.99 11.40
N GLU A 329 -8.91 -7.00 10.25
CA GLU A 329 -9.09 -7.98 9.16
C GLU A 329 -8.20 -9.22 9.30
N TYR A 330 -7.36 -9.31 10.32
CA TYR A 330 -6.36 -10.36 10.42
C TYR A 330 -6.96 -11.76 10.33
N ASP A 331 -6.44 -12.54 9.40
CA ASP A 331 -6.72 -13.98 9.25
C ASP A 331 -5.46 -14.77 9.67
N PRO A 332 -5.55 -15.73 10.61
CA PRO A 332 -4.40 -16.51 11.04
C PRO A 332 -3.80 -17.39 9.93
N ASP A 333 -4.56 -17.68 8.87
CA ASP A 333 -4.10 -18.47 7.73
C ASP A 333 -3.45 -17.61 6.63
N LEU A 334 -3.30 -16.30 6.87
CA LEU A 334 -2.78 -15.34 5.89
C LEU A 334 -1.40 -15.75 5.34
N PHE A 335 -0.52 -16.23 6.18
CA PHE A 335 0.80 -16.69 5.78
C PHE A 335 0.71 -17.86 4.78
N SER A 336 -0.06 -18.90 5.10
CA SER A 336 -0.24 -20.06 4.23
C SER A 336 -0.95 -19.73 2.92
N MET A 337 -1.86 -18.74 2.91
CA MET A 337 -2.51 -18.27 1.69
C MET A 337 -1.55 -17.57 0.73
N TYR A 338 -0.44 -17.05 1.24
CA TYR A 338 0.55 -16.31 0.44
C TYR A 338 1.78 -17.15 0.07
N GLU A 339 1.95 -18.34 0.64
CA GLU A 339 2.99 -19.26 0.20
C GLU A 339 2.66 -19.82 -1.18
N GLU A 340 3.69 -20.12 -1.98
CA GLU A 340 3.49 -20.67 -3.31
C GLU A 340 2.76 -22.01 -3.27
N PRO A 341 1.93 -22.32 -4.29
CA PRO A 341 1.09 -23.52 -4.33
C PRO A 341 1.85 -24.85 -4.15
N ASP A 342 3.13 -24.88 -4.51
CA ASP A 342 3.97 -26.08 -4.43
C ASP A 342 4.33 -26.48 -2.99
N LEU A 343 4.47 -25.49 -2.08
CA LEU A 343 4.70 -25.76 -0.65
C LEU A 343 3.38 -25.94 0.12
N ALA A 344 2.29 -25.33 -0.39
CA ALA A 344 0.97 -25.47 0.20
C ALA A 344 0.34 -26.84 -0.07
N SER A 345 0.69 -27.51 -1.19
CA SER A 345 0.13 -28.84 -1.54
C SER A 345 0.64 -29.96 -0.63
N GLU A 346 1.89 -29.94 -0.21
CA GLU A 346 2.44 -30.95 0.70
C GLU A 346 1.90 -30.80 2.14
N LYS A 347 1.62 -29.57 2.59
CA LYS A 347 1.05 -29.30 3.93
C LYS A 347 -0.49 -29.39 3.95
N ALA A 348 -1.16 -29.19 2.82
CA ALA A 348 -2.63 -29.23 2.74
C ALA A 348 -3.21 -30.65 2.92
N GLU A 349 -2.48 -31.71 2.57
CA GLU A 349 -2.92 -33.08 2.82
C GLU A 349 -2.90 -33.45 4.31
N GLY A 350 -2.04 -32.81 5.11
CA GLY A 350 -1.98 -33.02 6.57
C GLY A 350 -2.91 -32.12 7.39
N SER A 351 -3.51 -31.08 6.78
CA SER A 351 -4.28 -30.04 7.48
C SER A 351 -5.78 -30.03 7.22
N LYS A 352 -6.31 -31.02 6.50
CA LYS A 352 -7.77 -31.13 6.30
C LYS A 352 -8.46 -31.36 7.65
N GLY A 353 -9.00 -30.28 8.23
CA GLY A 353 -9.95 -30.37 9.34
C GLY A 353 -9.68 -29.56 10.61
N LYS A 354 -8.63 -28.76 10.72
CA LYS A 354 -8.48 -27.87 11.89
C LYS A 354 -9.33 -26.61 11.71
N ALA A 355 -10.47 -26.55 12.41
CA ALA A 355 -11.31 -25.35 12.47
C ALA A 355 -10.45 -24.13 12.87
N LYS A 356 -10.54 -23.03 12.09
CA LYS A 356 -9.88 -21.75 12.41
C LYS A 356 -10.18 -21.36 13.85
N SER A 357 -9.16 -21.07 14.64
CA SER A 357 -9.38 -20.55 15.98
C SER A 357 -9.89 -19.11 15.89
N ILE A 358 -11.19 -18.92 16.09
CA ILE A 358 -11.86 -17.60 16.09
C ILE A 358 -11.15 -16.58 16.99
N ARG A 359 -10.45 -17.03 18.03
CA ARG A 359 -9.70 -16.16 18.95
C ARG A 359 -8.45 -15.52 18.30
N GLN A 360 -7.90 -16.13 17.27
CA GLN A 360 -6.71 -15.66 16.54
C GLN A 360 -7.07 -14.72 15.39
N CYS A 361 -8.34 -14.66 14.99
CA CYS A 361 -8.80 -13.73 13.95
C CYS A 361 -8.98 -12.32 14.47
N GLY A 362 -8.86 -11.34 13.57
CA GLY A 362 -9.22 -9.95 13.82
C GLY A 362 -10.71 -9.79 14.13
N LYS A 363 -11.08 -8.67 14.72
CA LYS A 363 -12.47 -8.46 15.15
C LYS A 363 -13.44 -8.36 13.96
N TYR A 364 -13.03 -7.74 12.88
CA TYR A 364 -13.79 -7.62 11.64
C TYR A 364 -14.02 -9.00 11.03
N GLU A 365 -12.96 -9.78 10.91
CA GLU A 365 -13.02 -11.15 10.38
C GLU A 365 -13.93 -12.05 11.23
N ARG A 366 -13.85 -11.95 12.55
CA ARG A 366 -14.76 -12.68 13.46
C ARG A 366 -16.24 -12.33 13.26
N GLU A 367 -16.55 -11.08 12.93
CA GLU A 367 -17.91 -10.65 12.64
C GLU A 367 -18.40 -11.24 11.31
N ASN A 368 -17.52 -11.27 10.28
CA ASN A 368 -17.82 -11.93 9.00
C ASN A 368 -18.12 -13.42 9.19
N MET A 369 -17.26 -14.14 9.89
CA MET A 369 -17.44 -15.57 10.17
C MET A 369 -18.74 -15.88 10.93
N LYS A 370 -19.13 -15.05 11.90
CA LYS A 370 -20.36 -15.22 12.68
C LYS A 370 -21.64 -14.97 11.87
N ASN A 371 -21.55 -14.11 10.87
CA ASN A 371 -22.71 -13.68 10.10
C ASN A 371 -22.98 -14.52 8.85
N GLY A 372 -22.23 -15.63 8.67
CA GLY A 372 -22.54 -16.65 7.67
C GLY A 372 -22.19 -16.25 6.25
N ALA A 373 -21.01 -15.65 6.04
CA ALA A 373 -20.36 -15.65 4.73
C ALA A 373 -20.02 -17.09 4.28
N LYS A 374 -21.00 -17.96 4.35
CA LYS A 374 -20.88 -19.37 3.93
C LYS A 374 -21.20 -19.57 2.45
N ASP A 375 -21.80 -18.55 1.82
CA ASP A 375 -22.24 -18.63 0.44
C ASP A 375 -21.62 -17.50 -0.39
N ALA A 376 -20.67 -17.87 -1.22
CA ALA A 376 -20.29 -17.36 -2.53
C ALA A 376 -19.48 -16.07 -2.66
N GLU A 377 -19.55 -15.06 -1.82
CA GLU A 377 -18.75 -13.83 -2.02
C GLU A 377 -17.73 -13.60 -0.90
N ALA A 378 -16.50 -13.30 -1.29
CA ALA A 378 -15.47 -12.88 -0.34
C ALA A 378 -15.98 -11.66 0.46
N PRO A 379 -15.73 -11.60 1.79
CA PRO A 379 -16.18 -10.49 2.61
C PRO A 379 -15.57 -9.17 2.09
N LEU A 380 -16.39 -8.11 2.05
CA LEU A 380 -15.95 -6.79 1.61
C LEU A 380 -14.81 -6.28 2.50
N PRO A 381 -13.78 -5.65 1.94
CA PRO A 381 -12.67 -5.11 2.74
C PRO A 381 -13.14 -3.96 3.63
N ILE A 382 -12.55 -3.84 4.81
CA ILE A 382 -12.88 -2.78 5.78
C ILE A 382 -12.64 -1.37 5.22
N SER A 383 -11.75 -1.22 4.23
CA SER A 383 -11.47 0.04 3.54
C SER A 383 -12.72 0.68 2.94
N VAL A 384 -13.62 -0.13 2.37
CA VAL A 384 -14.89 0.36 1.81
C VAL A 384 -15.79 0.93 2.91
N PHE A 385 -15.88 0.27 4.07
CA PHE A 385 -16.62 0.78 5.24
C PHE A 385 -15.94 1.99 5.88
N LEU A 386 -14.63 2.14 5.75
CA LEU A 386 -13.91 3.34 6.16
C LEU A 386 -14.32 4.54 5.32
N VAL A 387 -14.35 4.42 3.99
CA VAL A 387 -14.85 5.48 3.11
C VAL A 387 -16.31 5.79 3.45
N ALA A 388 -17.17 4.78 3.58
CA ALA A 388 -18.56 4.97 3.99
C ALA A 388 -18.68 5.70 5.33
N SER A 389 -17.77 5.45 6.29
CA SER A 389 -17.73 6.14 7.58
C SER A 389 -17.36 7.62 7.43
N VAL A 390 -16.40 7.93 6.56
CA VAL A 390 -16.01 9.32 6.24
C VAL A 390 -17.17 10.05 5.58
N LEU A 391 -17.80 9.45 4.57
CA LEU A 391 -18.97 10.03 3.90
C LEU A 391 -20.13 10.27 4.89
N LYS A 392 -20.39 9.32 5.79
CA LYS A 392 -21.41 9.47 6.83
C LYS A 392 -21.09 10.58 7.83
N ASP A 393 -19.82 10.74 8.22
CA ASP A 393 -19.39 11.86 9.10
C ASP A 393 -19.60 13.22 8.41
N LYS A 394 -19.48 13.28 7.09
CA LYS A 394 -19.65 14.48 6.27
C LYS A 394 -21.04 14.62 5.64
N SER A 395 -21.93 13.66 5.86
CA SER A 395 -23.26 13.59 5.21
C SER A 395 -24.05 14.90 5.33
N SER A 396 -24.07 15.52 6.51
CA SER A 396 -24.77 16.80 6.72
C SER A 396 -24.19 17.90 5.82
N LYS A 397 -22.85 18.05 5.80
CA LYS A 397 -22.19 19.07 4.99
C LYS A 397 -22.38 18.80 3.50
N LEU A 398 -22.23 17.56 3.07
CA LEU A 398 -22.49 17.16 1.67
C LEU A 398 -23.90 17.47 1.23
N LEU A 399 -24.92 17.14 2.04
CA LEU A 399 -26.33 17.39 1.73
C LEU A 399 -26.69 18.88 1.69
N THR A 400 -26.05 19.72 2.49
CA THR A 400 -26.40 21.14 2.61
C THR A 400 -25.59 22.06 1.71
N GLU A 401 -24.32 21.75 1.48
CA GLU A 401 -23.37 22.64 0.81
C GLU A 401 -23.03 22.22 -0.63
N ALA A 402 -22.99 20.90 -0.94
CA ALA A 402 -22.64 20.45 -2.27
C ALA A 402 -23.78 20.73 -3.28
N ARG A 403 -23.42 21.42 -4.38
CA ARG A 403 -24.32 21.76 -5.50
C ARG A 403 -23.88 21.08 -6.80
N GLY A 404 -22.69 20.54 -6.84
CA GLY A 404 -22.09 19.81 -7.95
C GLY A 404 -21.03 18.84 -7.45
N LEU A 405 -20.50 18.02 -8.37
CA LEU A 405 -19.45 17.04 -8.06
C LEU A 405 -18.16 17.70 -7.55
N ASP A 406 -17.83 18.88 -8.09
CA ASP A 406 -16.67 19.66 -7.65
C ASP A 406 -16.75 20.06 -6.16
N ASP A 407 -17.96 20.40 -5.68
CA ASP A 407 -18.17 20.70 -4.26
C ASP A 407 -17.96 19.45 -3.40
N VAL A 408 -18.41 18.27 -3.87
CA VAL A 408 -18.18 16.99 -3.19
C VAL A 408 -16.68 16.75 -3.05
N VAL A 409 -15.94 16.86 -4.15
CA VAL A 409 -14.47 16.69 -4.16
C VAL A 409 -13.81 17.70 -3.23
N LYS A 410 -14.20 18.96 -3.27
CA LYS A 410 -13.68 20.01 -2.39
C LYS A 410 -13.94 19.71 -0.91
N ILE A 411 -15.17 19.36 -0.54
CA ILE A 411 -15.54 19.01 0.85
C ILE A 411 -14.71 17.82 1.33
N LEU A 412 -14.47 16.83 0.45
CA LEU A 412 -13.68 15.65 0.81
C LEU A 412 -12.16 15.95 0.85
N ASN A 413 -11.67 16.88 0.04
CA ASN A 413 -10.27 17.32 0.13
C ASN A 413 -10.01 18.15 1.40
N ASP A 414 -10.97 18.94 1.85
CA ASP A 414 -10.87 19.73 3.11
C ASP A 414 -10.75 18.86 4.37
N ILE A 415 -10.99 17.54 4.27
CA ILE A 415 -10.80 16.62 5.39
C ILE A 415 -9.34 16.19 5.58
N THR A 416 -8.48 16.42 4.59
CA THR A 416 -7.06 16.03 4.65
C THR A 416 -6.41 16.62 5.90
N GLY A 417 -5.75 15.73 6.68
CA GLY A 417 -5.15 16.10 7.96
C GLY A 417 -6.14 16.33 9.13
N ASN A 418 -7.45 16.39 8.86
CA ASN A 418 -8.48 16.62 9.89
C ASN A 418 -9.17 15.34 10.36
N LEU A 419 -8.97 14.23 9.69
CA LEU A 419 -9.55 12.94 10.08
C LEU A 419 -8.87 12.36 11.34
N ASP A 420 -9.67 11.64 12.12
CA ASP A 420 -9.21 10.82 13.25
C ASP A 420 -9.30 9.35 12.85
N ALA A 421 -8.14 8.69 12.69
CA ALA A 421 -8.04 7.30 12.25
C ALA A 421 -8.80 6.33 13.16
N LYS A 422 -8.78 6.55 14.47
CA LYS A 422 -9.50 5.71 15.43
C LYS A 422 -11.01 5.89 15.30
N LYS A 423 -11.48 7.13 15.16
CA LYS A 423 -12.90 7.44 14.96
C LYS A 423 -13.41 6.82 13.67
N ALA A 424 -12.62 6.92 12.59
CA ALA A 424 -12.94 6.32 11.29
C ALA A 424 -13.07 4.79 11.38
N CYS A 425 -12.12 4.08 12.01
CA CYS A 425 -12.21 2.63 12.22
C CYS A 425 -13.40 2.21 13.07
N ILE A 426 -13.70 2.94 14.15
CA ILE A 426 -14.88 2.66 14.99
C ILE A 426 -16.16 2.86 14.20
N GLY A 427 -16.22 3.91 13.37
CA GLY A 427 -17.33 4.19 12.48
C GLY A 427 -17.54 3.06 11.46
N ALA A 428 -16.45 2.65 10.78
CA ALA A 428 -16.46 1.55 9.84
C ALA A 428 -17.02 0.26 10.45
N MET A 429 -16.55 -0.13 11.64
CA MET A 429 -17.06 -1.30 12.36
C MET A 429 -18.54 -1.21 12.73
N LYS A 430 -19.03 -0.01 13.08
CA LYS A 430 -20.46 0.22 13.35
C LYS A 430 -21.30 0.09 12.08
N LEU A 431 -20.82 0.66 10.97
CA LEU A 431 -21.50 0.61 9.68
C LEU A 431 -21.53 -0.81 9.14
N HIS A 432 -20.42 -1.55 9.21
CA HIS A 432 -20.37 -2.95 8.85
C HIS A 432 -21.43 -3.80 9.59
N LYS A 433 -21.50 -3.67 10.92
CA LYS A 433 -22.54 -4.37 11.70
C LYS A 433 -23.97 -3.99 11.30
N LYS A 434 -24.19 -2.71 11.00
CA LYS A 434 -25.50 -2.22 10.54
C LYS A 434 -25.84 -2.79 9.18
N TYR A 435 -24.88 -2.80 8.27
CA TYR A 435 -25.02 -3.37 6.93
C TYR A 435 -25.38 -4.85 6.96
N LEU A 436 -24.59 -5.66 7.69
CA LEU A 436 -24.87 -7.10 7.85
C LEU A 436 -26.25 -7.40 8.44
N LYS A 437 -26.74 -6.55 9.37
CA LYS A 437 -28.10 -6.73 9.93
C LYS A 437 -29.21 -6.40 8.93
N LYS A 438 -28.98 -5.45 8.02
CA LYS A 438 -29.95 -5.07 6.99
C LYS A 438 -29.94 -6.04 5.82
N ALA A 439 -28.75 -6.45 5.35
CA ALA A 439 -28.60 -7.45 4.28
C ALA A 439 -29.21 -8.83 4.60
N LYS A 440 -29.38 -9.18 5.89
CA LYS A 440 -30.08 -10.40 6.31
C LYS A 440 -31.62 -10.28 6.28
N LYS A 441 -32.15 -9.08 6.09
CA LYS A 441 -33.62 -8.82 6.11
C LYS A 441 -34.20 -8.68 4.71
N THR A 442 -33.34 -8.54 3.71
CA THR A 442 -33.63 -8.60 2.28
C THR A 442 -33.33 -9.99 1.75
#